data_1c5142110d39e5670ae8fb5a1a13bebd
#
_entry.id   1c5142110d39e5670ae8fb5a1a13bebd
#
_cell.length_a   1.000
_cell.length_b   1.000
_cell.length_c   1.000
_cell.angle_alpha   90.00
_cell.angle_beta   90.00
_cell.angle_gamma   90.00
#
_symmetry.space_group_name_H-M   'P 1'
#
loop_
_entity.id
_entity.type
_entity.pdbx_description
1 polymer ?
#
loop_
_entity_poly.entity_id
_entity_poly.type
_entity_poly.pdbx_seq_one_letter_code
_entity_poly.pdbx_strand_id
1 'polypeptide(L)'
;RPGSDSRKLAVAEARVVSLVADLALRESVIDRSGGLGQCRANDLEGWIDAHVDEPITLGRLCQAAGVGARCLQKTFEIRRGTSPMRFVTERRLMAAHHRLDHATADTSVTSVALELGFSHLGRFAQMYAEVIGESPSDTLARRRTAAAAIVVNR
;
A
#
# COMPACT_ATOMS: atom_id res chain seq x y z
N ARG A 1 -22.13 -20.42 11.37
CA ARG A 1 -20.79 -21.00 11.64
C ARG A 1 -19.79 -19.86 11.81
N PRO A 2 -19.34 -19.52 13.03
CA PRO A 2 -18.48 -18.36 13.29
C PRO A 2 -16.97 -18.61 13.08
N GLY A 3 -16.56 -19.59 12.31
CA GLY A 3 -15.16 -19.99 12.20
C GLY A 3 -14.43 -19.56 10.92
N SER A 4 -15.15 -19.07 9.91
CA SER A 4 -14.56 -18.77 8.59
C SER A 4 -13.99 -17.36 8.49
N ASP A 5 -14.59 -16.39 9.18
CA ASP A 5 -14.20 -14.98 9.07
C ASP A 5 -12.99 -14.64 9.92
N SER A 6 -12.82 -15.26 11.09
CA SER A 6 -11.63 -15.10 11.93
C SER A 6 -10.35 -15.65 11.27
N ARG A 7 -10.48 -16.74 10.49
CA ARG A 7 -9.34 -17.29 9.72
C ARG A 7 -8.94 -16.39 8.55
N LYS A 8 -9.92 -15.79 7.86
CA LYS A 8 -9.64 -14.85 6.76
C LYS A 8 -8.99 -13.57 7.27
N LEU A 9 -9.44 -13.07 8.43
CA LEU A 9 -8.88 -11.91 9.10
C LEU A 9 -7.41 -12.17 9.52
N ALA A 10 -7.14 -13.28 10.17
CA ALA A 10 -5.79 -13.67 10.59
C ALA A 10 -4.83 -13.86 9.40
N VAL A 11 -5.34 -14.36 8.26
CA VAL A 11 -4.54 -14.52 7.03
C VAL A 11 -4.27 -13.17 6.38
N ALA A 12 -5.22 -12.25 6.39
CA ALA A 12 -5.03 -10.89 5.86
C ALA A 12 -4.03 -10.10 6.70
N GLU A 13 -4.17 -10.13 8.03
CA GLU A 13 -3.21 -9.50 8.96
C GLU A 13 -1.81 -10.13 8.84
N ALA A 14 -1.71 -11.45 8.78
CA ALA A 14 -0.44 -12.14 8.60
C ALA A 14 0.23 -11.81 7.26
N ARG A 15 -0.54 -11.61 6.17
CA ARG A 15 0.01 -11.19 4.87
C ARG A 15 0.48 -9.75 4.86
N VAL A 16 -0.25 -8.84 5.49
CA VAL A 16 0.17 -7.43 5.63
C VAL A 16 1.44 -7.35 6.47
N VAL A 17 1.50 -8.06 7.59
CA VAL A 17 2.69 -8.14 8.45
C VAL A 17 3.85 -8.83 7.72
N SER A 18 3.60 -9.91 6.97
CA SER A 18 4.63 -10.58 6.17
C SER A 18 5.16 -9.71 5.04
N LEU A 19 4.29 -8.94 4.37
CA LEU A 19 4.71 -8.00 3.31
C LEU A 19 5.56 -6.87 3.89
N VAL A 20 5.21 -6.36 5.06
CA VAL A 20 5.99 -5.33 5.78
C VAL A 20 7.31 -5.93 6.29
N ALA A 21 7.30 -7.16 6.80
CA ALA A 21 8.50 -7.86 7.25
C ALA A 21 9.44 -8.25 6.08
N ASP A 22 8.91 -8.70 4.95
CA ASP A 22 9.68 -8.96 3.72
C ASP A 22 10.30 -7.68 3.13
N LEU A 23 9.57 -6.58 3.23
CA LEU A 23 10.08 -5.24 2.90
C LEU A 23 11.27 -4.85 3.83
N ALA A 24 11.15 -5.09 5.13
CA ALA A 24 12.18 -4.79 6.11
C ALA A 24 13.42 -5.71 6.01
N LEU A 25 13.23 -7.01 5.73
CA LEU A 25 14.32 -7.98 5.61
C LEU A 25 15.15 -7.83 4.32
N ARG A 26 14.53 -7.37 3.22
CA ARG A 26 15.26 -7.05 1.98
C ARG A 26 16.14 -5.82 2.10
N GLU A 27 15.89 -4.92 3.05
CA GLU A 27 16.73 -3.75 3.34
C GLU A 27 18.13 -4.11 3.86
N SER A 28 18.29 -5.25 4.54
CA SER A 28 19.55 -5.58 5.22
C SER A 28 20.59 -6.28 4.34
N VAL A 29 20.28 -6.66 3.11
CA VAL A 29 21.14 -7.55 2.31
C VAL A 29 21.87 -6.88 1.15
N ILE A 30 21.51 -5.67 0.69
CA ILE A 30 22.06 -5.11 -0.55
C ILE A 30 22.66 -3.71 -0.33
N ASP A 31 23.80 -3.64 0.34
CA ASP A 31 24.66 -2.45 0.34
C ASP A 31 26.05 -2.75 -0.24
N ARG A 32 26.14 -3.10 -1.51
CA ARG A 32 27.44 -3.29 -2.19
C ARG A 32 27.54 -2.88 -3.65
N SER A 33 26.56 -2.24 -4.28
CA SER A 33 26.75 -1.81 -5.67
C SER A 33 26.01 -0.50 -6.01
N GLY A 34 26.74 0.61 -6.02
CA GLY A 34 26.58 1.79 -6.92
C GLY A 34 25.18 2.36 -7.19
N GLY A 35 24.17 2.03 -6.41
CA GLY A 35 22.82 2.61 -6.51
C GLY A 35 22.64 3.81 -5.58
N LEU A 36 21.44 4.38 -5.55
CA LEU A 36 21.03 5.33 -4.52
C LEU A 36 21.44 4.78 -3.15
N GLY A 37 22.24 5.52 -2.39
CA GLY A 37 22.62 5.13 -1.04
C GLY A 37 21.37 4.83 -0.19
N GLN A 38 21.51 3.98 0.83
CA GLN A 38 20.40 3.54 1.71
C GLN A 38 19.56 4.73 2.20
N CYS A 39 20.21 5.81 2.60
CA CYS A 39 19.58 7.03 3.08
C CYS A 39 18.64 7.64 2.02
N ARG A 40 19.10 7.82 0.79
CA ARG A 40 18.29 8.40 -0.30
C ARG A 40 17.13 7.51 -0.76
N ALA A 41 17.26 6.19 -0.66
CA ALA A 41 16.16 5.29 -1.01
C ALA A 41 15.06 5.35 0.06
N ASN A 42 15.42 5.38 1.33
CA ASN A 42 14.46 5.53 2.43
C ASN A 42 13.79 6.92 2.38
N ASP A 43 14.53 7.97 2.06
CA ASP A 43 13.99 9.32 1.87
C ASP A 43 12.97 9.36 0.74
N LEU A 44 13.23 8.65 -0.37
CA LEU A 44 12.29 8.58 -1.50
C LEU A 44 11.02 7.80 -1.15
N GLU A 45 11.12 6.72 -0.39
CA GLU A 45 9.95 5.97 0.08
C GLU A 45 9.09 6.82 1.01
N GLY A 46 9.69 7.51 1.97
CA GLY A 46 9.00 8.48 2.83
C GLY A 46 8.36 9.62 2.02
N TRP A 47 9.04 10.07 0.96
CA TRP A 47 8.45 11.05 0.03
C TRP A 47 7.23 10.49 -0.70
N ILE A 48 7.30 9.25 -1.19
CA ILE A 48 6.16 8.57 -1.84
C ILE A 48 4.98 8.48 -0.88
N ASP A 49 5.21 8.07 0.37
CA ASP A 49 4.15 7.95 1.38
C ASP A 49 3.48 9.29 1.71
N ALA A 50 4.27 10.36 1.73
CA ALA A 50 3.76 11.71 1.96
C ALA A 50 2.93 12.28 0.78
N HIS A 51 3.09 11.71 -0.43
CA HIS A 51 2.47 12.23 -1.66
C HIS A 51 1.56 11.21 -2.36
N VAL A 52 1.12 10.14 -1.67
CA VAL A 52 0.30 9.07 -2.27
C VAL A 52 -1.00 9.57 -2.89
N ASP A 53 -1.52 10.69 -2.39
CA ASP A 53 -2.76 11.32 -2.86
C ASP A 53 -2.55 12.19 -4.11
N GLU A 54 -1.29 12.49 -4.45
CA GLU A 54 -0.95 13.35 -5.56
C GLU A 54 -0.65 12.53 -6.85
N PRO A 55 -0.73 13.15 -8.03
CA PRO A 55 -0.25 12.52 -9.26
C PRO A 55 1.26 12.29 -9.21
N ILE A 56 1.68 11.06 -8.91
CA ILE A 56 3.10 10.66 -8.95
C ILE A 56 3.41 10.10 -10.33
N THR A 57 4.40 10.69 -10.98
CA THR A 57 4.97 10.21 -12.26
C THR A 57 6.40 9.74 -12.06
N LEU A 58 6.92 8.92 -12.98
CA LEU A 58 8.33 8.51 -12.96
C LEU A 58 9.27 9.73 -12.95
N GLY A 59 8.92 10.79 -13.69
CA GLY A 59 9.70 12.04 -13.71
C GLY A 59 9.76 12.71 -12.35
N ARG A 60 8.64 12.80 -11.61
CA ARG A 60 8.60 13.34 -10.25
C ARG A 60 9.45 12.51 -9.29
N LEU A 61 9.42 11.17 -9.42
CA LEU A 61 10.26 10.28 -8.62
C LEU A 61 11.75 10.49 -8.91
N CYS A 62 12.10 10.63 -10.19
CA CYS A 62 13.49 10.94 -10.59
C CYS A 62 13.97 12.27 -10.02
N GLN A 63 13.11 13.29 -10.04
CA GLN A 63 13.40 14.60 -9.50
C GLN A 63 13.57 14.55 -7.97
N ALA A 64 12.67 13.89 -7.27
CA ALA A 64 12.74 13.72 -5.81
C ALA A 64 13.99 12.93 -5.39
N ALA A 65 14.36 11.91 -6.13
CA ALA A 65 15.55 11.09 -5.87
C ALA A 65 16.88 11.72 -6.35
N GLY A 66 16.81 12.73 -7.23
CA GLY A 66 17.99 13.35 -7.84
C GLY A 66 18.75 12.41 -8.79
N VAL A 67 18.06 11.47 -9.46
CA VAL A 67 18.67 10.49 -10.36
C VAL A 67 17.84 10.30 -11.63
N GLY A 68 18.48 9.75 -12.68
CA GLY A 68 17.82 9.43 -13.93
C GLY A 68 16.91 8.19 -13.82
N ALA A 69 15.93 8.07 -14.73
CA ALA A 69 14.92 6.99 -14.76
C ALA A 69 15.55 5.60 -14.77
N ARG A 70 16.62 5.38 -15.54
CA ARG A 70 17.30 4.08 -15.63
C ARG A 70 17.96 3.67 -14.30
N CYS A 71 18.58 4.62 -13.60
CA CYS A 71 19.16 4.40 -12.28
C CYS A 71 18.07 4.06 -11.26
N LEU A 72 16.98 4.83 -11.26
CA LEU A 72 15.84 4.61 -10.38
C LEU A 72 15.20 3.24 -10.58
N GLN A 73 14.90 2.87 -11.84
CA GLN A 73 14.33 1.57 -12.18
C GLN A 73 15.22 0.41 -11.72
N LYS A 74 16.53 0.48 -12.04
CA LYS A 74 17.50 -0.55 -11.63
C LYS A 74 17.60 -0.67 -10.10
N THR A 75 17.57 0.46 -9.39
CA THR A 75 17.61 0.46 -7.92
C THR A 75 16.38 -0.21 -7.32
N PHE A 76 15.18 0.09 -7.82
CA PHE A 76 13.94 -0.54 -7.34
C PHE A 76 13.90 -2.03 -7.68
N GLU A 77 14.33 -2.41 -8.89
CA GLU A 77 14.41 -3.83 -9.29
C GLU A 77 15.34 -4.63 -8.37
N ILE A 78 16.55 -4.10 -8.08
CA ILE A 78 17.53 -4.76 -7.22
C ILE A 78 17.05 -4.81 -5.77
N ARG A 79 16.53 -3.70 -5.23
CA ARG A 79 16.18 -3.59 -3.82
C ARG A 79 14.81 -4.16 -3.47
N ARG A 80 13.83 -4.00 -4.36
CA ARG A 80 12.42 -4.31 -4.11
C ARG A 80 11.86 -5.39 -5.02
N GLY A 81 12.63 -5.82 -6.04
CA GLY A 81 12.15 -6.77 -7.04
C GLY A 81 10.96 -6.24 -7.86
N THR A 82 10.77 -4.92 -7.92
CA THR A 82 9.61 -4.30 -8.56
C THR A 82 9.99 -2.99 -9.25
N SER A 83 9.11 -2.45 -10.09
CA SER A 83 9.34 -1.13 -10.70
C SER A 83 8.93 0.01 -9.74
N PRO A 84 9.51 1.23 -9.89
CA PRO A 84 9.14 2.38 -9.06
C PRO A 84 7.64 2.68 -9.08
N MET A 85 7.00 2.62 -10.24
CA MET A 85 5.57 2.91 -10.38
C MET A 85 4.68 1.81 -9.79
N ARG A 86 5.12 0.56 -9.83
CA ARG A 86 4.42 -0.53 -9.15
C ARG A 86 4.52 -0.37 -7.63
N PHE A 87 5.67 0.02 -7.12
CA PHE A 87 5.84 0.36 -5.70
C PHE A 87 4.90 1.49 -5.26
N VAL A 88 4.78 2.57 -6.05
CA VAL A 88 3.80 3.65 -5.79
C VAL A 88 2.37 3.09 -5.73
N THR A 89 2.00 2.20 -6.65
CA THR A 89 0.68 1.57 -6.65
C THR A 89 0.45 0.75 -5.39
N GLU A 90 1.42 -0.04 -4.96
CA GLU A 90 1.35 -0.83 -3.73
C GLU A 90 1.20 0.08 -2.49
N ARG A 91 1.95 1.19 -2.40
CA ARG A 91 1.80 2.17 -1.31
C ARG A 91 0.40 2.82 -1.30
N ARG A 92 -0.17 3.14 -2.46
CA ARG A 92 -1.55 3.63 -2.57
C ARG A 92 -2.58 2.59 -2.12
N LEU A 93 -2.38 1.31 -2.43
CA LEU A 93 -3.26 0.23 -1.95
C LEU A 93 -3.19 0.08 -0.42
N MET A 94 -2.01 0.21 0.16
CA MET A 94 -1.85 0.22 1.62
C MET A 94 -2.51 1.44 2.26
N ALA A 95 -2.40 2.63 1.65
CA ALA A 95 -3.10 3.83 2.10
C ALA A 95 -4.63 3.67 1.99
N ALA A 96 -5.12 3.03 0.92
CA ALA A 96 -6.53 2.70 0.76
C ALA A 96 -7.01 1.76 1.88
N HIS A 97 -6.24 0.72 2.17
CA HIS A 97 -6.56 -0.21 3.26
C HIS A 97 -6.65 0.52 4.60
N HIS A 98 -5.68 1.35 4.92
CA HIS A 98 -5.69 2.13 6.15
C HIS A 98 -6.93 3.04 6.25
N ARG A 99 -7.32 3.73 5.15
CA ARG A 99 -8.50 4.59 5.13
C ARG A 99 -9.80 3.80 5.28
N LEU A 100 -9.91 2.64 4.65
CA LEU A 100 -11.09 1.77 4.76
C LEU A 100 -11.20 1.13 6.15
N ASP A 101 -10.08 0.75 6.76
CA ASP A 101 -10.04 0.18 8.11
C ASP A 101 -10.32 1.22 9.21
N HIS A 102 -10.13 2.52 8.92
CA HIS A 102 -10.46 3.64 9.79
C HIS A 102 -11.66 4.44 9.27
N ALA A 103 -12.53 3.81 8.49
CA ALA A 103 -13.67 4.45 7.84
C ALA A 103 -14.65 5.11 8.81
N THR A 104 -15.13 6.27 8.44
CA THR A 104 -16.29 6.97 9.03
C THR A 104 -17.57 6.60 8.29
N ALA A 105 -18.72 7.15 8.74
CA ALA A 105 -20.03 6.88 8.12
C ALA A 105 -20.06 7.23 6.61
N ASP A 106 -19.39 8.34 6.24
CA ASP A 106 -19.39 8.88 4.87
C ASP A 106 -18.31 8.26 3.96
N THR A 107 -17.43 7.41 4.50
CA THR A 107 -16.36 6.79 3.72
C THR A 107 -16.94 5.76 2.75
N SER A 108 -16.57 5.85 1.49
CA SER A 108 -16.91 4.85 0.46
C SER A 108 -15.67 4.28 -0.22
N VAL A 109 -15.77 3.05 -0.72
CA VAL A 109 -14.71 2.43 -1.52
C VAL A 109 -14.37 3.30 -2.74
N THR A 110 -15.41 3.85 -3.38
CA THR A 110 -15.24 4.71 -4.57
C THR A 110 -14.49 5.99 -4.25
N SER A 111 -14.86 6.70 -3.18
CA SER A 111 -14.17 7.95 -2.80
C SER A 111 -12.71 7.69 -2.47
N VAL A 112 -12.42 6.67 -1.67
CA VAL A 112 -11.03 6.31 -1.30
C VAL A 112 -10.19 5.93 -2.54
N ALA A 113 -10.75 5.17 -3.47
CA ALA A 113 -10.04 4.79 -4.70
C ALA A 113 -9.73 6.02 -5.57
N LEU A 114 -10.70 6.90 -5.77
CA LEU A 114 -10.53 8.12 -6.60
C LEU A 114 -9.54 9.10 -5.98
N GLU A 115 -9.61 9.34 -4.67
CA GLU A 115 -8.67 10.20 -3.94
C GLU A 115 -7.22 9.70 -4.06
N LEU A 116 -7.01 8.39 -4.11
CA LEU A 116 -5.70 7.77 -4.30
C LEU A 116 -5.29 7.61 -5.77
N GLY A 117 -6.06 8.21 -6.71
CA GLY A 117 -5.74 8.26 -8.13
C GLY A 117 -6.05 6.99 -8.91
N PHE A 118 -6.94 6.13 -8.40
CA PHE A 118 -7.43 4.96 -9.15
C PHE A 118 -8.67 5.34 -9.95
N SER A 119 -8.53 5.50 -11.26
CA SER A 119 -9.65 5.83 -12.18
C SER A 119 -10.51 4.62 -12.56
N HIS A 120 -10.00 3.39 -12.41
CA HIS A 120 -10.69 2.16 -12.78
C HIS A 120 -10.97 1.30 -11.53
N LEU A 121 -12.20 1.41 -11.00
CA LEU A 121 -12.58 0.78 -9.73
C LEU A 121 -12.48 -0.76 -9.75
N GLY A 122 -12.81 -1.40 -10.87
CA GLY A 122 -12.68 -2.85 -11.02
C GLY A 122 -11.23 -3.32 -10.91
N ARG A 123 -10.30 -2.60 -11.58
CA ARG A 123 -8.86 -2.88 -11.50
C ARG A 123 -8.30 -2.58 -10.09
N PHE A 124 -8.77 -1.51 -9.47
CA PHE A 124 -8.44 -1.20 -8.09
C PHE A 124 -8.84 -2.34 -7.15
N ALA A 125 -10.09 -2.82 -7.23
CA ALA A 125 -10.59 -3.90 -6.38
C ALA A 125 -9.80 -5.21 -6.56
N GLN A 126 -9.44 -5.55 -7.80
CA GLN A 126 -8.59 -6.70 -8.09
C GLN A 126 -7.21 -6.56 -7.47
N MET A 127 -6.50 -5.46 -7.74
CA MET A 127 -5.15 -5.22 -7.18
C MET A 127 -5.18 -5.15 -5.65
N TYR A 128 -6.21 -4.55 -5.08
CA TYR A 128 -6.41 -4.49 -3.64
C TYR A 128 -6.54 -5.89 -3.05
N ALA A 129 -7.39 -6.74 -3.63
CA ALA A 129 -7.56 -8.11 -3.17
C ALA A 129 -6.29 -8.96 -3.32
N GLU A 130 -5.49 -8.74 -4.38
CA GLU A 130 -4.19 -9.40 -4.56
C GLU A 130 -3.18 -9.01 -3.47
N VAL A 131 -3.15 -7.74 -3.07
CA VAL A 131 -2.18 -7.22 -2.08
C VAL A 131 -2.65 -7.45 -0.64
N ILE A 132 -3.90 -7.14 -0.35
CA ILE A 132 -4.45 -7.17 1.02
C ILE A 132 -5.00 -8.55 1.38
N GLY A 133 -5.52 -9.31 0.41
CA GLY A 133 -6.10 -10.65 0.61
C GLY A 133 -7.61 -10.66 0.85
N GLU A 134 -8.27 -9.50 0.86
CA GLU A 134 -9.73 -9.35 0.92
C GLU A 134 -10.17 -8.22 -0.03
N SER A 135 -11.48 -8.15 -0.35
CA SER A 135 -11.97 -7.05 -1.19
C SER A 135 -12.05 -5.73 -0.40
N PRO A 136 -11.96 -4.55 -1.08
CA PRO A 136 -12.15 -3.26 -0.42
C PRO A 136 -13.50 -3.13 0.27
N SER A 137 -14.53 -3.75 -0.30
CA SER A 137 -15.89 -3.77 0.26
C SER A 137 -15.97 -4.61 1.54
N ASP A 138 -15.25 -5.71 1.61
CA ASP A 138 -15.19 -6.56 2.81
C ASP A 138 -14.47 -5.84 3.95
N THR A 139 -13.36 -5.15 3.66
CA THR A 139 -12.65 -4.31 4.64
C THR A 139 -13.60 -3.25 5.22
N LEU A 140 -14.32 -2.53 4.36
CA LEU A 140 -15.26 -1.49 4.79
C LEU A 140 -16.44 -2.06 5.58
N ALA A 141 -17.02 -3.18 5.15
CA ALA A 141 -18.14 -3.84 5.84
C ALA A 141 -17.70 -4.32 7.24
N ARG A 142 -16.55 -4.94 7.36
CA ARG A 142 -15.95 -5.36 8.63
C ARG A 142 -15.81 -4.19 9.60
N ARG A 143 -15.31 -3.06 9.13
CA ARG A 143 -15.14 -1.86 9.94
C ARG A 143 -16.47 -1.30 10.42
N ARG A 144 -17.48 -1.21 9.55
CA ARG A 144 -18.83 -0.74 9.91
C ARG A 144 -19.50 -1.63 10.95
N THR A 145 -19.37 -2.95 10.82
CA THR A 145 -19.89 -3.90 11.81
C THR A 145 -19.21 -3.74 13.17
N ALA A 146 -17.89 -3.58 13.20
CA ALA A 146 -17.15 -3.35 14.44
C ALA A 146 -17.55 -2.02 15.10
N ALA A 147 -17.73 -0.96 14.34
CA ALA A 147 -18.17 0.34 14.85
C ALA A 147 -19.60 0.26 15.44
N ALA A 148 -20.53 -0.44 14.79
CA ALA A 148 -21.89 -0.64 15.28
C ALA A 148 -21.93 -1.44 16.60
N ALA A 149 -21.07 -2.45 16.75
CA ALA A 149 -20.98 -3.26 17.97
C ALA A 149 -20.51 -2.44 19.19
N ILE A 150 -19.64 -1.45 18.99
CA ILE A 150 -19.16 -0.57 20.06
C ILE A 150 -20.27 0.38 20.55
N VAL A 151 -21.15 0.82 19.64
CA VAL A 151 -22.26 1.75 20.00
C VAL A 151 -23.36 1.04 20.78
N VAL A 152 -23.61 -0.25 20.51
CA VAL A 152 -24.66 -1.05 21.20
C VAL A 152 -24.26 -1.44 22.64
N ASN A 153 -22.96 -1.42 22.95
CA ASN A 153 -22.44 -1.85 24.27
C ASN A 153 -22.17 -0.65 25.23
N ARG A 154 -22.69 0.54 24.93
CA ARG A 154 -22.65 1.73 25.77
C ARG A 154 -24.03 2.05 26.33
#